data_ebcd4eb411d5cb9f2ca669c168bd3854
#
_entry.id   ebcd4eb411d5cb9f2ca669c168bd3854
#
_cell.length_a   1.000
_cell.length_b   1.000
_cell.length_c   1.000
_cell.angle_alpha   90.00
_cell.angle_beta   90.00
_cell.angle_gamma   90.00
#
_symmetry.space_group_name_H-M   'P 1'
#
loop_
_entity.id
_entity.type
_entity.pdbx_description
1 polymer ?
#
loop_
_entity_poly.entity_id
_entity_poly.type
_entity_poly.pdbx_seq_one_letter_code
_entity_poly.pdbx_strand_id
1 'polypeptide(L)'
;MKVDTGLHRLGFDIGDKDIIRAAAQDGNIKIEGLYSHLALRTPETDDMQFRLFDEFDACLSEAAKEPYLRHICDSIGMVRYPMKHMDAVRTGAWLYGVCPSRYPHPEEDLPTVRFCCRVSDVRRVAAGECIGYDEDHPLAKDAVVATLSAGYVDGFPRLNNTGSVVIRGRRAPVLGLVCMDQMMVDVTDIPGVTEGDEVTLLGDGLTVNEYADIAHLNRNEALCRLGRRVPKI
;
A
#
# COMPACT_ATOMS: atom_id res chain seq x y z
N MET A 1 4.76 20.73 15.03
CA MET A 1 4.52 21.81 14.04
C MET A 1 4.81 21.30 12.65
N LYS A 2 3.89 21.48 11.69
CA LYS A 2 4.14 21.11 10.29
C LYS A 2 4.37 22.34 9.43
N VAL A 3 5.40 22.30 8.56
CA VAL A 3 5.72 23.33 7.59
C VAL A 3 5.61 22.79 6.16
N ASP A 4 5.18 23.63 5.22
CA ASP A 4 5.15 23.28 3.80
C ASP A 4 6.45 23.74 3.13
N THR A 5 7.16 22.76 2.62
CA THR A 5 8.42 22.99 1.91
C THR A 5 8.29 22.75 0.40
N GLY A 6 7.06 22.61 -0.12
CA GLY A 6 6.82 22.45 -1.55
C GLY A 6 5.98 21.22 -1.95
N LEU A 7 5.42 20.49 -1.00
CA LEU A 7 4.41 19.46 -1.27
C LEU A 7 3.02 20.08 -1.55
N HIS A 8 2.75 21.26 -0.98
CA HIS A 8 1.50 22.03 -1.12
C HIS A 8 0.26 21.26 -0.69
N ARG A 9 0.37 20.53 0.42
CA ARG A 9 -0.75 19.76 0.96
C ARG A 9 -1.32 20.36 2.25
N LEU A 10 -0.46 20.70 3.19
CA LEU A 10 -0.77 21.43 4.43
C LEU A 10 0.55 21.81 5.14
N GLY A 11 0.47 22.78 6.04
CA GLY A 11 1.61 23.27 6.85
C GLY A 11 1.70 24.80 6.78
N PHE A 12 2.53 25.39 7.65
CA PHE A 12 2.83 26.82 7.58
C PHE A 12 3.71 27.10 6.37
N ASP A 13 3.44 28.19 5.68
CA ASP A 13 4.25 28.69 4.59
C ASP A 13 5.48 29.46 5.11
N ILE A 14 6.48 29.67 4.27
CA ILE A 14 7.68 30.40 4.63
C ILE A 14 7.39 31.86 5.02
N GLY A 15 6.27 32.41 4.55
CA GLY A 15 5.77 33.71 4.97
C GLY A 15 5.22 33.79 6.39
N ASP A 16 4.92 32.63 7.02
CA ASP A 16 4.29 32.55 8.34
C ASP A 16 5.31 32.55 9.49
N LYS A 17 6.54 32.98 9.27
CA LYS A 17 7.62 32.96 10.28
C LYS A 17 7.25 33.64 11.59
N ASP A 18 6.50 34.73 11.53
CA ASP A 18 6.06 35.44 12.72
C ASP A 18 5.02 34.65 13.54
N ILE A 19 4.14 33.91 12.85
CA ILE A 19 3.17 33.01 13.51
C ILE A 19 3.92 31.85 14.17
N ILE A 20 4.94 31.30 13.51
CA ILE A 20 5.79 30.22 14.04
C ILE A 20 6.50 30.68 15.31
N ARG A 21 7.10 31.88 15.29
CA ARG A 21 7.75 32.46 16.47
C ARG A 21 6.77 32.72 17.61
N ALA A 22 5.61 33.27 17.29
CA ALA A 22 4.56 33.53 18.29
C ALA A 22 4.10 32.24 18.97
N ALA A 23 3.85 31.17 18.17
CA ALA A 23 3.48 29.86 18.70
C ALA A 23 4.59 29.23 19.57
N ALA A 24 5.87 29.40 19.21
CA ALA A 24 6.99 28.90 20.01
C ALA A 24 7.16 29.62 21.34
N GLN A 25 6.73 30.88 21.41
CA GLN A 25 6.82 31.72 22.60
C GLN A 25 5.57 31.62 23.50
N ASP A 26 4.46 31.07 22.99
CA ASP A 26 3.24 30.87 23.78
C ASP A 26 3.50 29.85 24.90
N GLY A 27 3.19 30.26 26.13
CA GLY A 27 3.36 29.41 27.32
C GLY A 27 2.41 28.22 27.40
N ASN A 28 1.34 28.22 26.61
CA ASN A 28 0.34 27.14 26.56
C ASN A 28 0.63 26.12 25.46
N ILE A 29 1.59 26.35 24.59
CA ILE A 29 1.95 25.46 23.48
C ILE A 29 3.34 24.87 23.74
N LYS A 30 3.41 23.55 23.79
CA LYS A 30 4.67 22.81 23.77
C LYS A 30 4.93 22.29 22.36
N ILE A 31 6.00 22.77 21.73
CA ILE A 31 6.42 22.28 20.42
C ILE A 31 7.35 21.08 20.63
N GLU A 32 6.86 19.89 20.33
CA GLU A 32 7.62 18.64 20.47
C GLU A 32 8.37 18.26 19.19
N GLY A 33 8.01 18.86 18.05
CA GLY A 33 8.70 18.57 16.80
C GLY A 33 8.37 19.54 15.69
N LEU A 34 9.32 19.64 14.74
CA LEU A 34 9.19 20.29 13.45
C LEU A 34 9.25 19.24 12.34
N TYR A 35 8.29 19.27 11.41
CA TYR A 35 8.32 18.32 10.30
C TYR A 35 7.75 18.89 9.00
N SER A 36 8.22 18.29 7.90
CA SER A 36 7.65 18.47 6.58
C SER A 36 7.46 17.11 5.88
N HIS A 37 7.20 17.12 4.58
CA HIS A 37 7.06 15.93 3.76
C HIS A 37 7.62 16.17 2.37
N LEU A 38 8.49 15.27 1.90
CA LEU A 38 9.09 15.37 0.59
C LEU A 38 8.09 15.05 -0.50
N ALA A 39 8.14 15.79 -1.59
CA ALA A 39 7.36 15.52 -2.80
C ALA A 39 8.00 14.42 -3.66
N LEU A 40 9.31 14.20 -3.52
CA LEU A 40 10.11 13.17 -4.19
C LEU A 40 9.99 13.20 -5.73
N ARG A 41 9.91 14.41 -6.30
CA ARG A 41 9.76 14.64 -7.74
C ARG A 41 11.10 14.48 -8.45
N THR A 42 12.04 15.37 -8.15
CA THR A 42 13.41 15.34 -8.67
C THR A 42 14.41 15.65 -7.55
N PRO A 43 15.70 15.28 -7.69
CA PRO A 43 16.72 15.64 -6.70
C PRO A 43 16.78 17.14 -6.41
N GLU A 44 16.65 17.97 -7.44
CA GLU A 44 16.73 19.43 -7.31
C GLU A 44 15.56 20.00 -6.49
N THR A 45 14.35 19.47 -6.70
CA THR A 45 13.17 19.86 -5.91
C THR A 45 13.27 19.37 -4.49
N ASP A 46 13.83 18.18 -4.27
CA ASP A 46 14.03 17.63 -2.93
C ASP A 46 15.08 18.44 -2.17
N ASP A 47 16.19 18.86 -2.83
CA ASP A 47 17.20 19.75 -2.24
C ASP A 47 16.62 21.12 -1.87
N MET A 48 15.74 21.68 -2.70
CA MET A 48 15.03 22.91 -2.37
C MET A 48 14.14 22.71 -1.12
N GLN A 49 13.43 21.59 -1.03
CA GLN A 49 12.62 21.29 0.14
C GLN A 49 13.45 21.15 1.43
N PHE A 50 14.64 20.56 1.36
CA PHE A 50 15.57 20.51 2.50
C PHE A 50 16.03 21.90 2.91
N ARG A 51 16.41 22.77 1.96
CA ARG A 51 16.82 24.16 2.27
C ARG A 51 15.71 24.96 2.95
N LEU A 52 14.48 24.86 2.42
CA LEU A 52 13.33 25.51 3.04
C LEU A 52 13.07 24.96 4.45
N PHE A 53 13.25 23.65 4.65
CA PHE A 53 13.11 23.04 5.98
C PHE A 53 14.16 23.60 6.94
N ASP A 54 15.40 23.73 6.51
CA ASP A 54 16.49 24.32 7.31
C ASP A 54 16.20 25.80 7.68
N GLU A 55 15.54 26.58 6.79
CA GLU A 55 15.09 27.95 7.08
C GLU A 55 13.97 27.99 8.15
N PHE A 56 13.04 27.04 8.11
CA PHE A 56 12.02 26.91 9.15
C PHE A 56 12.62 26.48 10.48
N ASP A 57 13.56 25.54 10.45
CA ASP A 57 14.29 25.07 11.64
C ASP A 57 15.07 26.22 12.30
N ALA A 58 15.77 27.03 11.53
CA ALA A 58 16.44 28.20 12.02
C ALA A 58 15.47 29.20 12.69
N CYS A 59 14.35 29.49 12.03
CA CYS A 59 13.32 30.39 12.55
C CYS A 59 12.71 29.88 13.87
N LEU A 60 12.44 28.57 13.96
CA LEU A 60 11.86 27.96 15.16
C LEU A 60 12.89 27.88 16.29
N SER A 61 14.14 27.50 16.00
CA SER A 61 15.20 27.35 16.99
C SER A 61 15.55 28.64 17.70
N GLU A 62 15.43 29.79 17.03
CA GLU A 62 15.61 31.13 17.63
C GLU A 62 14.54 31.44 18.70
N ALA A 63 13.36 30.88 18.58
CA ALA A 63 12.20 31.19 19.42
C ALA A 63 11.85 30.07 20.42
N ALA A 64 12.25 28.82 20.13
CA ALA A 64 11.89 27.66 20.93
C ALA A 64 12.57 27.68 22.31
N LYS A 65 11.81 27.38 23.35
CA LYS A 65 12.29 27.34 24.75
C LYS A 65 12.91 25.99 25.13
N GLU A 66 12.55 24.93 24.41
CA GLU A 66 12.97 23.56 24.68
C GLU A 66 13.42 22.86 23.37
N PRO A 67 14.25 21.81 23.46
CA PRO A 67 14.59 20.99 22.32
C PRO A 67 13.35 20.34 21.69
N TYR A 68 13.35 20.15 20.38
CA TYR A 68 12.29 19.53 19.61
C TYR A 68 12.86 18.58 18.54
N LEU A 69 12.07 17.57 18.14
CA LEU A 69 12.46 16.61 17.11
C LEU A 69 12.26 17.16 15.70
N ARG A 70 13.19 16.86 14.80
CA ARG A 70 13.13 17.26 13.38
C ARG A 70 13.03 16.04 12.50
N HIS A 71 12.07 16.04 11.58
CA HIS A 71 11.94 14.95 10.63
C HIS A 71 11.23 15.39 9.33
N ILE A 72 11.75 14.95 8.19
CA ILE A 72 11.17 15.24 6.87
C ILE A 72 11.01 13.97 6.03
N CYS A 73 11.90 12.97 6.19
CA CYS A 73 11.91 11.77 5.39
C CYS A 73 10.77 10.82 5.74
N ASP A 74 10.04 10.39 4.71
CA ASP A 74 9.16 9.23 4.73
C ASP A 74 9.93 7.94 4.38
N SER A 75 9.24 6.84 4.07
CA SER A 75 9.86 5.57 3.70
C SER A 75 10.84 5.69 2.51
N ILE A 76 10.51 6.49 1.50
CA ILE A 76 11.34 6.67 0.31
C ILE A 76 12.47 7.65 0.61
N GLY A 77 12.17 8.75 1.26
CA GLY A 77 13.16 9.75 1.69
C GLY A 77 14.22 9.14 2.61
N MET A 78 13.82 8.22 3.48
CA MET A 78 14.73 7.48 4.36
C MET A 78 15.81 6.73 3.57
N VAL A 79 15.45 6.04 2.50
CA VAL A 79 16.38 5.25 1.67
C VAL A 79 17.19 6.14 0.74
N ARG A 80 16.53 7.15 0.16
CA ARG A 80 17.16 8.03 -0.83
C ARG A 80 18.16 9.01 -0.22
N TYR A 81 17.88 9.47 1.00
CA TYR A 81 18.63 10.52 1.68
C TYR A 81 19.10 10.11 3.08
N PRO A 82 19.99 9.10 3.22
CA PRO A 82 20.40 8.60 4.54
C PRO A 82 21.07 9.68 5.40
N MET A 83 21.70 10.70 4.78
CA MET A 83 22.34 11.81 5.50
C MET A 83 21.34 12.90 5.95
N LYS A 84 20.03 12.74 5.64
CA LYS A 84 18.97 13.71 5.96
C LYS A 84 17.90 13.12 6.91
N HIS A 85 18.25 12.09 7.67
CA HIS A 85 17.31 11.47 8.64
C HIS A 85 16.97 12.39 9.79
N MET A 86 17.88 13.33 10.12
CA MET A 86 17.73 14.24 11.27
C MET A 86 17.54 13.44 12.57
N ASP A 87 16.50 13.79 13.37
CA ASP A 87 16.25 13.13 14.65
C ASP A 87 15.33 11.91 14.49
N ALA A 88 14.56 11.83 13.40
CA ALA A 88 13.64 10.72 13.15
C ALA A 88 13.27 10.60 11.66
N VAL A 89 12.76 9.41 11.30
CA VAL A 89 12.16 9.11 10.00
C VAL A 89 10.75 8.54 10.20
N ARG A 90 9.88 8.69 9.19
CA ARG A 90 8.51 8.19 9.24
C ARG A 90 8.33 7.04 8.25
N THR A 91 8.75 5.86 8.67
CA THR A 91 8.56 4.62 7.90
C THR A 91 7.12 4.14 8.02
N GLY A 92 6.42 4.05 6.89
CA GLY A 92 5.08 3.47 6.82
C GLY A 92 5.05 2.34 5.79
N ALA A 93 4.99 2.70 4.51
CA ALA A 93 4.87 1.75 3.40
C ALA A 93 5.95 0.66 3.42
N TRP A 94 7.18 0.99 3.77
CA TRP A 94 8.29 0.04 3.82
C TRP A 94 8.09 -1.07 4.86
N LEU A 95 7.46 -0.77 6.00
CA LEU A 95 7.13 -1.76 7.03
C LEU A 95 6.13 -2.81 6.54
N TYR A 96 5.37 -2.50 5.51
CA TYR A 96 4.39 -3.39 4.89
C TYR A 96 4.90 -4.04 3.59
N GLY A 97 6.22 -4.02 3.34
CA GLY A 97 6.79 -4.54 2.10
C GLY A 97 6.44 -3.72 0.85
N VAL A 98 5.90 -2.51 1.03
CA VAL A 98 5.54 -1.62 -0.08
C VAL A 98 6.73 -0.77 -0.45
N CYS A 99 7.37 -1.10 -1.57
CA CYS A 99 8.46 -0.33 -2.12
C CYS A 99 8.21 -0.02 -3.60
N PRO A 100 8.41 1.22 -4.06
CA PRO A 100 8.38 1.52 -5.49
C PRO A 100 9.45 0.72 -6.23
N SER A 101 9.12 0.14 -7.39
CA SER A 101 10.00 -0.73 -8.19
C SER A 101 11.35 -0.08 -8.58
N ARG A 102 11.43 1.25 -8.56
CA ARG A 102 12.65 2.01 -8.84
C ARG A 102 13.66 2.09 -7.67
N TYR A 103 13.31 1.57 -6.50
CA TYR A 103 14.20 1.52 -5.34
C TYR A 103 14.57 0.07 -5.06
N PRO A 104 15.82 -0.21 -4.67
CA PRO A 104 16.22 -1.57 -4.33
C PRO A 104 15.37 -2.07 -3.17
N HIS A 105 14.74 -3.21 -3.38
CA HIS A 105 14.11 -3.95 -2.29
C HIS A 105 15.19 -4.49 -1.35
N PRO A 106 14.95 -4.58 -0.05
CA PRO A 106 15.67 -5.55 0.77
C PRO A 106 15.52 -6.92 0.10
N GLU A 107 16.58 -7.70 0.02
CA GLU A 107 16.62 -8.99 -0.68
C GLU A 107 15.62 -10.04 -0.15
N GLU A 108 14.98 -9.76 0.97
CA GLU A 108 13.95 -10.60 1.57
C GLU A 108 12.60 -9.89 1.50
N ASP A 109 11.70 -10.41 0.67
CA ASP A 109 10.27 -10.14 0.77
C ASP A 109 9.78 -10.65 2.13
N LEU A 110 9.84 -9.81 3.14
CA LEU A 110 9.21 -10.12 4.43
C LEU A 110 7.71 -9.89 4.28
N PRO A 111 6.89 -10.94 4.17
CA PRO A 111 5.44 -10.79 4.06
C PRO A 111 4.91 -10.33 5.42
N THR A 112 4.69 -9.03 5.56
CA THR A 112 4.13 -8.43 6.77
C THR A 112 2.61 -8.42 6.77
N VAL A 113 2.00 -8.65 5.60
CA VAL A 113 0.55 -8.70 5.43
C VAL A 113 0.19 -9.94 4.62
N ARG A 114 -0.74 -10.72 5.15
CA ARG A 114 -1.33 -11.86 4.47
C ARG A 114 -2.85 -11.68 4.44
N PHE A 115 -3.42 -11.73 3.25
CA PHE A 115 -4.86 -11.70 3.05
C PHE A 115 -5.31 -13.05 2.51
N CYS A 116 -6.17 -13.73 3.26
CA CYS A 116 -6.63 -15.07 2.95
C CYS A 116 -8.15 -15.16 2.94
N CYS A 117 -8.64 -16.13 2.20
CA CYS A 117 -10.01 -16.59 2.25
C CYS A 117 -10.07 -18.13 2.18
N ARG A 118 -11.25 -18.69 1.94
CA ARG A 118 -11.43 -20.13 1.80
C ARG A 118 -12.20 -20.47 0.54
N VAL A 119 -11.95 -21.69 0.03
CA VAL A 119 -12.78 -22.29 -0.99
C VAL A 119 -14.16 -22.59 -0.40
N SER A 120 -15.20 -22.10 -1.03
CA SER A 120 -16.61 -22.34 -0.64
C SER A 120 -17.33 -23.36 -1.50
N ASP A 121 -16.84 -23.64 -2.70
CA ASP A 121 -17.40 -24.65 -3.60
C ASP A 121 -16.37 -25.06 -4.67
N VAL A 122 -16.48 -26.29 -5.17
CA VAL A 122 -15.66 -26.78 -6.28
C VAL A 122 -16.54 -27.56 -7.26
N ARG A 123 -16.52 -27.16 -8.54
CA ARG A 123 -17.33 -27.78 -9.57
C ARG A 123 -16.59 -27.97 -10.90
N ARG A 124 -17.06 -28.90 -11.71
CA ARG A 124 -16.65 -29.05 -13.11
C ARG A 124 -17.54 -28.17 -13.99
N VAL A 125 -16.92 -27.46 -14.92
CA VAL A 125 -17.60 -26.61 -15.90
C VAL A 125 -17.09 -27.01 -17.28
N ALA A 126 -18.00 -27.21 -18.22
CA ALA A 126 -17.68 -27.66 -19.57
C ALA A 126 -17.09 -26.55 -20.44
N ALA A 127 -16.33 -26.93 -21.45
CA ALA A 127 -15.90 -26.01 -22.50
C ALA A 127 -17.10 -25.32 -23.15
N GLY A 128 -16.94 -24.04 -23.47
CA GLY A 128 -18.01 -23.22 -24.05
C GLY A 128 -18.91 -22.50 -23.04
N GLU A 129 -18.88 -22.89 -21.77
CA GLU A 129 -19.62 -22.19 -20.72
C GLU A 129 -18.85 -20.93 -20.25
N CYS A 130 -19.59 -19.88 -19.86
CA CYS A 130 -19.04 -18.65 -19.29
C CYS A 130 -19.07 -18.71 -17.76
N ILE A 131 -18.16 -17.99 -17.10
CA ILE A 131 -18.02 -18.00 -15.64
C ILE A 131 -18.58 -16.70 -15.04
N GLY A 132 -19.57 -16.83 -14.16
CA GLY A 132 -20.14 -15.72 -13.40
C GLY A 132 -20.90 -14.74 -14.31
N TYR A 133 -20.56 -13.45 -14.20
CA TYR A 133 -21.20 -12.36 -14.97
C TYR A 133 -20.48 -12.04 -16.29
N ASP A 134 -19.46 -12.80 -16.64
CA ASP A 134 -18.75 -12.63 -17.91
C ASP A 134 -19.45 -13.47 -18.99
N GLU A 135 -19.97 -12.81 -20.01
CA GLU A 135 -20.64 -13.45 -21.13
C GLU A 135 -19.77 -13.50 -22.40
N ASP A 136 -18.61 -12.81 -22.36
CA ASP A 136 -17.77 -12.61 -23.53
C ASP A 136 -16.59 -13.59 -23.64
N HIS A 137 -16.28 -14.31 -22.56
CA HIS A 137 -15.10 -15.19 -22.49
C HIS A 137 -15.48 -16.62 -22.08
N PRO A 138 -16.04 -17.44 -23.01
CA PRO A 138 -16.35 -18.83 -22.74
C PRO A 138 -15.06 -19.64 -22.50
N LEU A 139 -15.15 -20.66 -21.64
CA LEU A 139 -14.05 -21.57 -21.37
C LEU A 139 -13.60 -22.29 -22.66
N ALA A 140 -12.30 -22.23 -22.94
CA ALA A 140 -11.71 -22.90 -24.11
C ALA A 140 -11.66 -24.44 -23.95
N LYS A 141 -11.68 -24.95 -22.72
CA LYS A 141 -11.64 -26.38 -22.36
C LYS A 141 -12.43 -26.61 -21.07
N ASP A 142 -12.77 -27.87 -20.79
CA ASP A 142 -13.32 -28.25 -19.51
C ASP A 142 -12.39 -27.81 -18.36
N ALA A 143 -12.99 -27.27 -17.29
CA ALA A 143 -12.24 -26.76 -16.16
C ALA A 143 -12.81 -27.25 -14.82
N VAL A 144 -11.95 -27.35 -13.83
CA VAL A 144 -12.35 -27.42 -12.43
C VAL A 144 -12.29 -26.03 -11.84
N VAL A 145 -13.44 -25.52 -11.43
CA VAL A 145 -13.59 -24.14 -10.94
C VAL A 145 -13.83 -24.15 -9.45
N ALA A 146 -13.02 -23.41 -8.69
CA ALA A 146 -13.27 -23.16 -7.29
C ALA A 146 -13.90 -21.78 -7.08
N THR A 147 -14.94 -21.71 -6.26
CA THR A 147 -15.52 -20.45 -5.78
C THR A 147 -14.90 -20.10 -4.44
N LEU A 148 -14.49 -18.86 -4.28
CA LEU A 148 -13.81 -18.35 -3.10
C LEU A 148 -14.71 -17.40 -2.32
N SER A 149 -14.60 -17.41 -0.98
CA SER A 149 -15.38 -16.58 -0.06
C SER A 149 -14.80 -15.17 0.12
N ALA A 150 -14.39 -14.52 -0.97
CA ALA A 150 -13.92 -13.14 -0.97
C ALA A 150 -14.20 -12.48 -2.33
N GLY A 151 -14.45 -11.18 -2.31
CA GLY A 151 -14.69 -10.39 -3.51
C GLY A 151 -14.26 -8.92 -3.33
N TYR A 152 -14.80 -8.02 -4.17
CA TYR A 152 -14.34 -6.63 -4.15
C TYR A 152 -14.78 -5.86 -2.89
N VAL A 153 -15.81 -6.30 -2.16
CA VAL A 153 -16.20 -5.68 -0.88
C VAL A 153 -15.19 -5.97 0.24
N ASP A 154 -14.40 -7.03 0.09
CA ASP A 154 -13.35 -7.42 1.03
C ASP A 154 -12.03 -6.69 0.76
N GLY A 155 -11.94 -6.02 -0.38
CA GLY A 155 -10.76 -5.29 -0.82
C GLY A 155 -10.05 -5.92 -2.02
N PHE A 156 -10.46 -7.12 -2.48
CA PHE A 156 -9.90 -7.70 -3.69
C PHE A 156 -10.32 -6.87 -4.93
N PRO A 157 -9.41 -6.63 -5.91
CA PRO A 157 -9.78 -5.83 -7.07
C PRO A 157 -10.84 -6.50 -7.91
N ARG A 158 -11.71 -5.69 -8.53
CA ARG A 158 -12.74 -6.20 -9.45
C ARG A 158 -12.15 -6.52 -10.82
N LEU A 159 -11.39 -7.60 -10.85
CA LEU A 159 -10.73 -8.12 -12.06
C LEU A 159 -11.72 -8.91 -12.93
N ASN A 160 -11.38 -9.04 -14.23
CA ASN A 160 -12.10 -9.88 -15.17
C ASN A 160 -11.09 -10.74 -15.95
N ASN A 161 -11.09 -12.06 -15.77
CA ASN A 161 -10.18 -13.01 -16.41
C ASN A 161 -8.69 -12.62 -16.33
N THR A 162 -8.30 -11.90 -15.29
CA THR A 162 -6.92 -11.46 -15.05
C THR A 162 -6.53 -11.66 -13.59
N GLY A 163 -5.23 -11.77 -13.34
CA GLY A 163 -4.74 -12.03 -12.00
C GLY A 163 -4.80 -13.49 -11.58
N SER A 164 -4.29 -13.76 -10.42
CA SER A 164 -4.29 -15.10 -9.83
C SER A 164 -4.28 -15.02 -8.31
N VAL A 165 -4.66 -16.12 -7.67
CA VAL A 165 -4.53 -16.37 -6.24
C VAL A 165 -3.60 -17.56 -6.01
N VAL A 166 -3.24 -17.85 -4.76
CA VAL A 166 -2.45 -19.04 -4.44
C VAL A 166 -3.27 -20.03 -3.63
N ILE A 167 -3.35 -21.27 -4.11
CA ILE A 167 -4.00 -22.40 -3.43
C ILE A 167 -3.02 -23.55 -3.39
N ARG A 168 -2.77 -24.12 -2.20
CA ARG A 168 -1.81 -25.23 -2.03
C ARG A 168 -0.43 -24.93 -2.64
N GLY A 169 0.04 -23.67 -2.51
CA GLY A 169 1.33 -23.23 -3.04
C GLY A 169 1.40 -23.06 -4.56
N ARG A 170 0.27 -23.13 -5.28
CA ARG A 170 0.18 -23.01 -6.74
C ARG A 170 -0.71 -21.84 -7.15
N ARG A 171 -0.36 -21.18 -8.24
CA ARG A 171 -1.17 -20.10 -8.82
C ARG A 171 -2.45 -20.67 -9.46
N ALA A 172 -3.58 -20.09 -9.09
CA ALA A 172 -4.91 -20.36 -9.67
C ALA A 172 -5.40 -19.06 -10.34
N PRO A 173 -5.54 -19.05 -11.69
CA PRO A 173 -6.02 -17.86 -12.41
C PRO A 173 -7.46 -17.50 -12.01
N VAL A 174 -7.76 -16.20 -11.96
CA VAL A 174 -9.11 -15.69 -11.79
C VAL A 174 -9.90 -15.92 -13.07
N LEU A 175 -11.11 -16.49 -12.95
CA LEU A 175 -12.04 -16.72 -14.03
C LEU A 175 -13.28 -15.81 -13.88
N GLY A 176 -13.68 -15.22 -14.99
CA GLY A 176 -14.81 -14.31 -15.05
C GLY A 176 -14.60 -13.03 -14.24
N LEU A 177 -15.70 -12.31 -14.04
CA LEU A 177 -15.71 -11.04 -13.31
C LEU A 177 -15.82 -11.28 -11.81
N VAL A 178 -14.88 -10.74 -11.03
CA VAL A 178 -14.92 -10.79 -9.56
C VAL A 178 -16.21 -10.16 -9.05
N CYS A 179 -16.96 -10.91 -8.22
CA CYS A 179 -18.23 -10.51 -7.65
C CYS A 179 -18.04 -9.69 -6.37
N MET A 180 -19.13 -9.29 -5.72
CA MET A 180 -19.08 -8.45 -4.51
C MET A 180 -18.34 -9.15 -3.37
N ASP A 181 -18.68 -10.40 -3.09
CA ASP A 181 -18.19 -11.18 -1.95
C ASP A 181 -17.71 -12.58 -2.32
N GLN A 182 -17.58 -12.85 -3.61
CA GLN A 182 -17.10 -14.12 -4.16
C GLN A 182 -16.24 -13.87 -5.41
N MET A 183 -15.40 -14.84 -5.76
CA MET A 183 -14.70 -14.92 -7.03
C MET A 183 -14.50 -16.38 -7.42
N MET A 184 -14.29 -16.61 -8.71
CA MET A 184 -14.05 -17.94 -9.27
C MET A 184 -12.62 -18.00 -9.79
N VAL A 185 -12.00 -19.18 -9.62
CA VAL A 185 -10.62 -19.43 -10.06
C VAL A 185 -10.51 -20.81 -10.70
N ASP A 186 -9.57 -20.92 -11.67
CA ASP A 186 -9.24 -22.20 -12.30
C ASP A 186 -8.31 -23.01 -11.40
N VAL A 187 -8.78 -24.19 -10.98
CA VAL A 187 -7.98 -25.13 -10.19
C VAL A 187 -7.78 -26.47 -10.91
N THR A 188 -7.99 -26.49 -12.23
CA THR A 188 -7.89 -27.70 -13.06
C THR A 188 -6.55 -28.40 -12.87
N ASP A 189 -5.47 -27.62 -12.82
CA ASP A 189 -4.11 -28.13 -12.67
C ASP A 189 -3.63 -28.21 -11.20
N ILE A 190 -4.54 -28.00 -10.22
CA ILE A 190 -4.24 -28.08 -8.78
C ILE A 190 -5.01 -29.25 -8.17
N PRO A 191 -4.40 -30.44 -8.08
CA PRO A 191 -5.11 -31.64 -7.64
C PRO A 191 -5.58 -31.55 -6.18
N GLY A 192 -6.77 -32.08 -5.95
CA GLY A 192 -7.29 -32.30 -4.60
C GLY A 192 -7.79 -31.04 -3.90
N VAL A 193 -8.04 -29.93 -4.61
CA VAL A 193 -8.70 -28.75 -4.04
C VAL A 193 -10.11 -29.13 -3.59
N THR A 194 -10.46 -28.71 -2.36
CA THR A 194 -11.75 -28.99 -1.72
C THR A 194 -12.28 -27.79 -0.99
N GLU A 195 -13.57 -27.79 -0.67
CA GLU A 195 -14.17 -26.81 0.23
C GLU A 195 -13.40 -26.72 1.55
N GLY A 196 -13.23 -25.49 2.05
CA GLY A 196 -12.47 -25.20 3.26
C GLY A 196 -10.98 -25.00 3.06
N ASP A 197 -10.42 -25.34 1.89
CA ASP A 197 -9.00 -25.06 1.59
C ASP A 197 -8.71 -23.57 1.72
N GLU A 198 -7.54 -23.25 2.30
CA GLU A 198 -7.09 -21.88 2.42
C GLU A 198 -6.55 -21.36 1.09
N VAL A 199 -6.88 -20.12 0.81
CA VAL A 199 -6.49 -19.40 -0.40
C VAL A 199 -5.78 -18.11 0.00
N THR A 200 -4.58 -17.91 -0.50
CA THR A 200 -3.85 -16.64 -0.32
C THR A 200 -4.19 -15.69 -1.47
N LEU A 201 -4.74 -14.53 -1.12
CA LEU A 201 -5.08 -13.44 -2.03
C LEU A 201 -3.97 -12.38 -2.08
N LEU A 202 -3.17 -12.28 -1.01
CA LEU A 202 -2.01 -11.41 -0.88
C LEU A 202 -1.06 -12.02 0.15
N GLY A 203 0.24 -11.95 -0.07
CA GLY A 203 1.28 -12.63 0.71
C GLY A 203 1.67 -13.98 0.10
N ASP A 204 2.62 -14.69 0.70
CA ASP A 204 3.03 -16.05 0.33
C ASP A 204 3.18 -16.31 -1.19
N GLY A 205 3.97 -15.48 -1.88
CA GLY A 205 4.17 -15.57 -3.32
C GLY A 205 3.26 -14.65 -4.16
N LEU A 206 2.38 -13.86 -3.53
CA LEU A 206 1.64 -12.76 -4.13
C LEU A 206 2.02 -11.46 -3.43
N THR A 207 2.97 -10.71 -4.01
CA THR A 207 3.45 -9.47 -3.39
C THR A 207 2.42 -8.34 -3.49
N VAL A 208 2.49 -7.37 -2.57
CA VAL A 208 1.66 -6.14 -2.64
C VAL A 208 1.91 -5.39 -3.96
N ASN A 209 3.12 -5.44 -4.47
CA ASN A 209 3.50 -4.80 -5.72
C ASN A 209 2.76 -5.46 -6.91
N GLU A 210 2.81 -6.79 -7.02
CA GLU A 210 2.10 -7.54 -8.06
C GLU A 210 0.58 -7.32 -7.97
N TYR A 211 0.02 -7.39 -6.76
CA TYR A 211 -1.39 -7.13 -6.51
C TYR A 211 -1.80 -5.72 -6.97
N ALA A 212 -1.00 -4.70 -6.64
CA ALA A 212 -1.27 -3.33 -7.05
C ALA A 212 -1.14 -3.12 -8.57
N ASP A 213 -0.13 -3.73 -9.19
CA ASP A 213 0.12 -3.62 -10.63
C ASP A 213 -1.03 -4.25 -11.45
N ILE A 214 -1.50 -5.45 -11.08
CA ILE A 214 -2.65 -6.11 -11.71
C ILE A 214 -3.93 -5.28 -11.56
N ALA A 215 -4.10 -4.67 -10.40
CA ALA A 215 -5.27 -3.87 -10.07
C ALA A 215 -5.22 -2.43 -10.61
N HIS A 216 -4.09 -2.00 -11.20
CA HIS A 216 -3.82 -0.61 -11.58
C HIS A 216 -3.99 0.38 -10.42
N LEU A 217 -3.57 -0.05 -9.21
CA LEU A 217 -3.67 0.73 -7.99
C LEU A 217 -2.31 1.29 -7.56
N ASN A 218 -2.35 2.37 -6.78
CA ASN A 218 -1.20 2.74 -5.98
C ASN A 218 -0.98 1.66 -4.89
N ARG A 219 0.27 1.31 -4.62
CA ARG A 219 0.63 0.25 -3.64
C ARG A 219 0.08 0.50 -2.24
N ASN A 220 0.13 1.76 -1.78
CA ASN A 220 -0.46 2.12 -0.49
C ASN A 220 -1.99 2.00 -0.51
N GLU A 221 -2.62 2.34 -1.64
CA GLU A 221 -4.06 2.18 -1.84
C GLU A 221 -4.47 0.72 -1.78
N ALA A 222 -3.69 -0.17 -2.39
CA ALA A 222 -3.95 -1.62 -2.38
C ALA A 222 -4.12 -2.16 -0.96
N LEU A 223 -3.23 -1.79 -0.04
CA LEU A 223 -3.32 -2.18 1.38
C LEU A 223 -4.51 -1.51 2.11
N CYS A 224 -4.80 -0.25 1.78
CA CYS A 224 -5.91 0.48 2.42
C CYS A 224 -7.29 -0.04 2.00
N ARG A 225 -7.39 -0.78 0.90
CA ARG A 225 -8.64 -1.37 0.41
C ARG A 225 -9.10 -2.60 1.19
N LEU A 226 -8.23 -3.23 1.98
CA LEU A 226 -8.62 -4.38 2.80
C LEU A 226 -9.77 -3.98 3.73
N GLY A 227 -10.93 -4.59 3.49
CA GLY A 227 -12.22 -4.20 4.06
C GLY A 227 -12.28 -4.38 5.58
N ARG A 228 -13.17 -3.63 6.24
CA ARG A 228 -13.37 -3.74 7.70
C ARG A 228 -14.01 -5.06 8.13
N ARG A 229 -14.71 -5.73 7.23
CA ARG A 229 -15.34 -7.05 7.50
C ARG A 229 -14.33 -8.19 7.50
N VAL A 230 -13.13 -7.98 6.97
CA VAL A 230 -12.04 -8.96 7.03
C VAL A 230 -11.45 -8.95 8.44
N PRO A 231 -11.51 -10.05 9.19
CA PRO A 231 -10.91 -10.14 10.52
C PRO A 231 -9.39 -9.90 10.42
N LYS A 232 -8.87 -9.10 11.33
CA LYS A 232 -7.43 -8.86 11.48
C LYS A 232 -6.95 -9.65 12.70
N ILE A 233 -6.03 -10.57 12.48
CA ILE A 233 -5.45 -11.45 13.48
C ILE A 233 -3.93 -11.25 13.56
#